data_9f5495c3c3830491ba8ebe7575838f67
#
_entry.id   9f5495c3c3830491ba8ebe7575838f67
#
_cell.length_a   1.000
_cell.length_b   1.000
_cell.length_c   1.000
_cell.angle_alpha   90.00
_cell.angle_beta   90.00
_cell.angle_gamma   90.00
#
_symmetry.space_group_name_H-M   'P 1'
#
loop_
_entity.id
_entity.type
_entity.pdbx_description
1 polymer ?
#
loop_
_entity_poly.entity_id
_entity_poly.type
_entity_poly.pdbx_seq_one_letter_code
_entity_poly.pdbx_strand_id
1 'polypeptide(L)'
;MKYGVIDVGGGLRGIYGAGVLDRCLEEDLRFDLCIGVSAGSANMASYLAGQHGRNKPFYDEYSFRREYMSVHNLIRKHSYLDLGYVYGTLSNAGGENPLDYAALARSPAELCVVAANAQNGEAQYFTKADLHPDDYRIFMASCCIPVIDQPCVIDGVPYFDGGLADPVPLEWAFAHGCDRVALILTKPIGLVRSDARDKHLAHLLQSHYPAAAEGLRRRAWRYNTAVQRAQELERQGLVCIIAPDSTEGMSTLTKNRACLEKMYAKGKQDAEALVRWMQNAKQDESVGT
;
A
#
# COMPACT_ATOMS: atom_id res chain seq x y z
N MET A 1 23.53 -8.12 1.43
CA MET A 1 22.75 -6.88 1.07
C MET A 1 21.38 -6.92 1.73
N LYS A 2 20.80 -5.75 2.08
CA LYS A 2 19.43 -5.61 2.60
C LYS A 2 18.46 -5.23 1.46
N TYR A 3 17.46 -6.05 1.24
CA TYR A 3 16.45 -5.85 0.19
C TYR A 3 15.15 -5.31 0.76
N GLY A 4 14.70 -4.18 0.24
CA GLY A 4 13.38 -3.61 0.55
C GLY A 4 12.35 -3.92 -0.51
N VAL A 5 11.06 -3.95 -0.13
CA VAL A 5 9.93 -3.91 -1.06
C VAL A 5 8.92 -2.87 -0.62
N ILE A 6 8.45 -2.06 -1.57
CA ILE A 6 7.44 -1.01 -1.35
C ILE A 6 6.21 -1.32 -2.19
N ASP A 7 5.02 -1.38 -1.59
CA ASP A 7 3.73 -1.37 -2.30
C ASP A 7 3.02 -0.04 -2.00
N VAL A 8 2.85 0.78 -3.02
CA VAL A 8 2.23 2.11 -2.89
C VAL A 8 0.69 2.06 -2.80
N GLY A 9 0.09 0.89 -2.92
CA GLY A 9 -1.35 0.71 -2.86
C GLY A 9 -2.11 1.44 -3.97
N GLY A 10 -3.24 2.01 -3.61
CA GLY A 10 -4.07 2.78 -4.57
C GLY A 10 -5.54 2.34 -4.59
N GLY A 11 -6.10 2.00 -3.44
CA GLY A 11 -7.45 1.46 -3.28
C GLY A 11 -7.61 0.15 -4.03
N LEU A 12 -8.69 -0.02 -4.81
CA LEU A 12 -8.95 -1.29 -5.52
C LEU A 12 -7.89 -1.66 -6.58
N ARG A 13 -7.09 -0.68 -7.08
CA ARG A 13 -5.93 -1.02 -7.93
C ARG A 13 -4.81 -1.74 -7.16
N GLY A 14 -4.84 -1.71 -5.83
CA GLY A 14 -3.91 -2.46 -4.98
C GLY A 14 -3.94 -3.98 -5.22
N ILE A 15 -4.98 -4.49 -5.87
CA ILE A 15 -5.05 -5.89 -6.32
C ILE A 15 -3.87 -6.28 -7.25
N TYR A 16 -3.32 -5.33 -7.98
CA TYR A 16 -2.10 -5.53 -8.77
C TYR A 16 -0.92 -5.89 -7.87
N GLY A 17 -0.70 -5.10 -6.80
CA GLY A 17 0.34 -5.39 -5.80
C GLY A 17 0.10 -6.72 -5.08
N ALA A 18 -1.15 -7.07 -4.79
CA ALA A 18 -1.49 -8.39 -4.25
C ALA A 18 -1.04 -9.52 -5.20
N GLY A 19 -1.26 -9.37 -6.52
CA GLY A 19 -0.79 -10.32 -7.52
C GLY A 19 0.74 -10.43 -7.56
N VAL A 20 1.46 -9.30 -7.50
CA VAL A 20 2.92 -9.28 -7.45
C VAL A 20 3.44 -10.03 -6.21
N LEU A 21 2.89 -9.74 -5.04
CA LEU A 21 3.33 -10.34 -3.77
C LEU A 21 2.96 -11.83 -3.67
N ASP A 22 1.81 -12.24 -4.23
CA ASP A 22 1.46 -13.67 -4.32
C ASP A 22 2.46 -14.42 -5.21
N ARG A 23 2.91 -13.83 -6.33
CA ARG A 23 3.98 -14.41 -7.14
C ARG A 23 5.31 -14.47 -6.38
N CYS A 24 5.63 -13.45 -5.59
CA CYS A 24 6.81 -13.49 -4.72
C CYS A 24 6.75 -14.66 -3.72
N LEU A 25 5.57 -14.94 -3.15
CA LEU A 25 5.39 -16.11 -2.26
C LEU A 25 5.57 -17.43 -3.02
N GLU A 26 5.05 -17.56 -4.24
CA GLU A 26 5.20 -18.75 -5.09
C GLU A 26 6.67 -19.05 -5.41
N GLU A 27 7.49 -18.00 -5.58
CA GLU A 27 8.92 -18.10 -5.90
C GLU A 27 9.83 -18.04 -4.66
N ASP A 28 9.24 -18.09 -3.46
CA ASP A 28 9.96 -17.97 -2.18
C ASP A 28 10.91 -16.75 -2.11
N LEU A 29 10.53 -15.65 -2.78
CA LEU A 29 11.27 -14.41 -2.67
C LEU A 29 11.05 -13.81 -1.28
N ARG A 30 12.13 -13.35 -0.66
CA ARG A 30 12.12 -12.75 0.68
C ARG A 30 12.78 -11.38 0.63
N PHE A 31 12.18 -10.44 1.37
CA PHE A 31 12.68 -9.09 1.56
C PHE A 31 12.94 -8.86 3.04
N ASP A 32 13.93 -8.03 3.35
CA ASP A 32 14.30 -7.70 4.73
C ASP A 32 13.41 -6.61 5.30
N LEU A 33 12.91 -5.70 4.45
CA LEU A 33 12.04 -4.59 4.82
C LEU A 33 10.85 -4.51 3.86
N CYS A 34 9.63 -4.61 4.39
CA CYS A 34 8.38 -4.54 3.66
C CYS A 34 7.63 -3.25 4.03
N ILE A 35 7.44 -2.35 3.07
CA ILE A 35 6.81 -1.04 3.29
C ILE A 35 5.49 -0.99 2.52
N GLY A 36 4.41 -0.66 3.21
CA GLY A 36 3.10 -0.52 2.60
C GLY A 36 2.48 0.86 2.80
N VAL A 37 1.90 1.39 1.74
CA VAL A 37 1.12 2.64 1.76
C VAL A 37 -0.31 2.32 1.34
N SER A 38 -1.30 2.80 2.11
CA SER A 38 -2.71 2.55 1.79
C SER A 38 -2.99 1.03 1.67
N ALA A 39 -3.72 0.59 0.65
CA ALA A 39 -4.00 -0.83 0.39
C ALA A 39 -2.72 -1.71 0.34
N GLY A 40 -1.56 -1.12 -0.01
CA GLY A 40 -0.28 -1.82 0.00
C GLY A 40 0.15 -2.30 1.39
N SER A 41 -0.28 -1.61 2.46
CA SER A 41 0.02 -2.03 3.83
C SER A 41 -0.64 -3.36 4.19
N ALA A 42 -1.88 -3.58 3.77
CA ALA A 42 -2.58 -4.85 3.94
C ALA A 42 -1.99 -5.97 3.08
N ASN A 43 -1.56 -5.63 1.85
CA ASN A 43 -0.87 -6.57 0.97
C ASN A 43 0.43 -7.07 1.62
N MET A 44 1.23 -6.15 2.19
CA MET A 44 2.47 -6.50 2.91
C MET A 44 2.22 -7.35 4.15
N ALA A 45 1.14 -7.08 4.90
CA ALA A 45 0.79 -7.88 6.08
C ALA A 45 0.52 -9.35 5.70
N SER A 46 -0.26 -9.59 4.66
CA SER A 46 -0.55 -10.95 4.17
C SER A 46 0.68 -11.65 3.60
N TYR A 47 1.52 -10.90 2.87
CA TYR A 47 2.79 -11.41 2.36
C TYR A 47 3.72 -11.85 3.51
N LEU A 48 3.90 -11.03 4.54
CA LEU A 48 4.72 -11.35 5.71
C LEU A 48 4.17 -12.52 6.53
N ALA A 49 2.84 -12.69 6.54
CA ALA A 49 2.17 -13.83 7.14
C ALA A 49 2.26 -15.12 6.28
N GLY A 50 2.80 -15.04 5.06
CA GLY A 50 2.86 -16.17 4.13
C GLY A 50 1.49 -16.61 3.60
N GLN A 51 0.48 -15.76 3.69
CA GLN A 51 -0.90 -16.06 3.31
C GLN A 51 -1.16 -15.79 1.82
N HIS A 52 -0.69 -16.69 0.96
CA HIS A 52 -0.94 -16.65 -0.48
C HIS A 52 -2.43 -16.56 -0.80
N GLY A 53 -2.80 -15.67 -1.71
CA GLY A 53 -4.18 -15.46 -2.16
C GLY A 53 -5.10 -14.73 -1.18
N ARG A 54 -4.66 -14.49 0.07
CA ARG A 54 -5.51 -13.87 1.11
C ARG A 54 -6.05 -12.50 0.70
N ASN A 55 -5.25 -11.68 0.02
CA ASN A 55 -5.64 -10.32 -0.32
C ASN A 55 -6.69 -10.25 -1.44
N LYS A 56 -6.67 -11.17 -2.40
CA LYS A 56 -7.52 -11.12 -3.60
C LYS A 56 -9.01 -10.95 -3.29
N PRO A 57 -9.64 -11.73 -2.37
CA PRO A 57 -11.05 -11.58 -2.02
C PRO A 57 -11.42 -10.18 -1.48
N PHE A 58 -10.51 -9.47 -0.80
CA PHE A 58 -10.79 -8.12 -0.33
C PHE A 58 -11.06 -7.14 -1.47
N TYR A 59 -10.48 -7.39 -2.65
CA TYR A 59 -10.64 -6.55 -3.83
C TYR A 59 -11.78 -6.99 -4.75
N ASP A 60 -11.92 -8.29 -5.05
CA ASP A 60 -12.81 -8.79 -6.09
C ASP A 60 -14.10 -9.46 -5.56
N GLU A 61 -14.21 -9.64 -4.23
CA GLU A 61 -15.39 -10.19 -3.58
C GLU A 61 -15.93 -9.23 -2.52
N TYR A 62 -15.18 -9.00 -1.42
CA TYR A 62 -15.68 -8.25 -0.27
C TYR A 62 -15.93 -6.78 -0.58
N SER A 63 -15.17 -6.17 -1.51
CA SER A 63 -15.38 -4.80 -1.93
C SER A 63 -16.76 -4.54 -2.54
N PHE A 64 -17.43 -5.60 -3.02
CA PHE A 64 -18.78 -5.51 -3.57
C PHE A 64 -19.86 -5.58 -2.48
N ARG A 65 -19.50 -5.98 -1.26
CA ARG A 65 -20.42 -6.02 -0.14
C ARG A 65 -20.79 -4.61 0.31
N ARG A 66 -22.06 -4.44 0.70
CA ARG A 66 -22.58 -3.15 1.19
C ARG A 66 -21.88 -2.69 2.46
N GLU A 67 -21.48 -3.65 3.30
CA GLU A 67 -20.78 -3.45 4.56
C GLU A 67 -19.41 -2.84 4.35
N TYR A 68 -18.74 -3.14 3.24
CA TYR A 68 -17.40 -2.63 2.95
C TYR A 68 -17.44 -1.23 2.35
N MET A 69 -18.15 -1.04 1.23
CA MET A 69 -18.19 0.22 0.47
C MET A 69 -19.60 0.56 0.05
N SER A 70 -20.20 1.61 0.62
CA SER A 70 -21.54 2.03 0.24
C SER A 70 -21.86 3.46 0.62
N VAL A 71 -22.83 4.06 -0.09
CA VAL A 71 -23.46 5.33 0.28
C VAL A 71 -24.17 5.21 1.64
N HIS A 72 -24.64 4.02 2.00
CA HIS A 72 -25.23 3.76 3.30
C HIS A 72 -24.21 3.96 4.45
N ASN A 73 -22.98 3.49 4.28
CA ASN A 73 -21.91 3.72 5.24
C ASN A 73 -21.62 5.24 5.35
N LEU A 74 -21.57 5.94 4.21
CA LEU A 74 -21.36 7.39 4.19
C LEU A 74 -22.42 8.14 5.00
N ILE A 75 -23.69 7.75 4.87
CA ILE A 75 -24.80 8.38 5.61
C ILE A 75 -24.77 8.04 7.11
N ARG A 76 -24.47 6.77 7.45
CA ARG A 76 -24.56 6.30 8.85
C ARG A 76 -23.27 6.46 9.65
N LYS A 77 -22.10 6.32 8.98
CA LYS A 77 -20.79 6.28 9.61
C LYS A 77 -19.89 7.47 9.23
N HIS A 78 -20.40 8.35 8.34
CA HIS A 78 -19.64 9.45 7.75
C HIS A 78 -18.34 8.99 7.05
N SER A 79 -18.32 7.72 6.62
CA SER A 79 -17.23 7.08 5.89
C SER A 79 -17.80 6.20 4.80
N TYR A 80 -17.31 6.34 3.56
CA TYR A 80 -17.73 5.49 2.44
C TYR A 80 -17.19 4.07 2.57
N LEU A 81 -15.93 3.99 3.03
CA LEU A 81 -15.26 2.72 3.35
C LEU A 81 -15.48 2.41 4.84
N ASP A 82 -15.93 1.20 5.14
CA ASP A 82 -15.93 0.70 6.51
C ASP A 82 -14.64 -0.10 6.79
N LEU A 83 -13.59 0.62 7.17
CA LEU A 83 -12.30 0.01 7.49
C LEU A 83 -12.39 -0.87 8.75
N GLY A 84 -13.34 -0.58 9.66
CA GLY A 84 -13.64 -1.45 10.80
C GLY A 84 -14.21 -2.80 10.38
N TYR A 85 -15.04 -2.83 9.32
CA TYR A 85 -15.49 -4.10 8.72
C TYR A 85 -14.33 -4.88 8.10
N VAL A 86 -13.47 -4.20 7.35
CA VAL A 86 -12.33 -4.83 6.64
C VAL A 86 -11.30 -5.38 7.61
N TYR A 87 -10.81 -4.53 8.51
CA TYR A 87 -9.68 -4.86 9.38
C TYR A 87 -10.09 -5.38 10.75
N GLY A 88 -11.32 -5.10 11.19
CA GLY A 88 -11.89 -5.64 12.41
C GLY A 88 -12.68 -6.93 12.15
N THR A 89 -13.81 -6.81 11.43
CA THR A 89 -14.74 -7.95 11.28
C THR A 89 -14.18 -9.07 10.42
N LEU A 90 -13.61 -8.75 9.26
CA LEU A 90 -13.10 -9.79 8.32
C LEU A 90 -11.73 -10.33 8.72
N SER A 91 -10.85 -9.48 9.26
CA SER A 91 -9.43 -9.80 9.44
C SER A 91 -9.05 -10.26 10.85
N ASN A 92 -9.90 -10.06 11.86
CA ASN A 92 -9.66 -10.57 13.21
C ASN A 92 -9.72 -12.11 13.25
N ALA A 93 -9.18 -12.73 14.29
CA ALA A 93 -9.05 -14.18 14.44
C ALA A 93 -10.37 -14.95 14.27
N GLY A 94 -11.51 -14.34 14.63
CA GLY A 94 -12.86 -14.91 14.43
C GLY A 94 -13.53 -14.50 13.12
N GLY A 95 -12.82 -13.77 12.24
CA GLY A 95 -13.36 -13.24 10.99
C GLY A 95 -13.40 -14.26 9.86
N GLU A 96 -14.00 -13.87 8.74
CA GLU A 96 -14.14 -14.72 7.54
C GLU A 96 -12.80 -14.96 6.83
N ASN A 97 -11.87 -13.98 6.91
CA ASN A 97 -10.56 -14.06 6.28
C ASN A 97 -9.48 -13.50 7.23
N PRO A 98 -9.17 -14.24 8.31
CA PRO A 98 -8.31 -13.76 9.38
C PRO A 98 -6.87 -13.54 8.90
N LEU A 99 -6.23 -12.50 9.43
CA LEU A 99 -4.79 -12.32 9.30
C LEU A 99 -4.08 -13.24 10.32
N ASP A 100 -3.17 -14.05 9.84
CA ASP A 100 -2.29 -14.81 10.73
C ASP A 100 -1.25 -13.88 11.37
N TYR A 101 -1.71 -13.21 12.43
CA TYR A 101 -0.87 -12.31 13.22
C TYR A 101 0.38 -13.02 13.75
N ALA A 102 0.25 -14.27 14.18
CA ALA A 102 1.37 -15.01 14.76
C ALA A 102 2.46 -15.29 13.71
N ALA A 103 2.08 -15.64 12.49
CA ALA A 103 3.02 -15.81 11.38
C ALA A 103 3.67 -14.47 11.00
N LEU A 104 2.89 -13.39 10.87
CA LEU A 104 3.39 -12.05 10.60
C LEU A 104 4.40 -11.60 11.66
N ALA A 105 4.07 -11.75 12.94
CA ALA A 105 4.94 -11.36 14.05
C ALA A 105 6.27 -12.14 14.07
N ARG A 106 6.22 -13.42 13.73
CA ARG A 106 7.44 -14.29 13.65
C ARG A 106 8.27 -14.07 12.40
N SER A 107 7.73 -13.45 11.36
CA SER A 107 8.51 -13.16 10.15
C SER A 107 9.78 -12.38 10.51
N PRO A 108 10.96 -12.74 9.99
CA PRO A 108 12.20 -12.02 10.28
C PRO A 108 12.24 -10.63 9.62
N ALA A 109 11.49 -10.42 8.54
CA ALA A 109 11.46 -9.16 7.83
C ALA A 109 10.79 -8.05 8.64
N GLU A 110 11.26 -6.83 8.51
CA GLU A 110 10.64 -5.65 9.10
C GLU A 110 9.36 -5.27 8.34
N LEU A 111 8.38 -4.74 9.05
CA LEU A 111 7.17 -4.12 8.47
C LEU A 111 7.20 -2.63 8.75
N CYS A 112 6.89 -1.84 7.71
CA CYS A 112 6.62 -0.42 7.83
C CYS A 112 5.27 -0.09 7.16
N VAL A 113 4.37 0.55 7.91
CA VAL A 113 3.06 1.01 7.44
C VAL A 113 3.03 2.52 7.50
N VAL A 114 2.83 3.16 6.35
CA VAL A 114 2.85 4.62 6.26
C VAL A 114 1.45 5.19 6.43
N ALA A 115 1.28 6.13 7.35
CA ALA A 115 0.08 6.95 7.51
C ALA A 115 0.44 8.44 7.54
N ALA A 116 -0.52 9.32 7.36
CA ALA A 116 -0.35 10.76 7.45
C ALA A 116 -1.01 11.28 8.73
N ASN A 117 -0.24 11.90 9.62
CA ASN A 117 -0.77 12.59 10.79
C ASN A 117 -1.64 13.77 10.32
N ALA A 118 -2.94 13.76 10.66
CA ALA A 118 -3.87 14.77 10.19
C ALA A 118 -3.66 16.15 10.83
N GLN A 119 -2.99 16.22 12.00
CA GLN A 119 -2.77 17.46 12.74
C GLN A 119 -1.58 18.27 12.20
N ASN A 120 -0.45 17.58 11.88
CA ASN A 120 0.79 18.25 11.44
C ASN A 120 1.15 17.96 9.98
N GLY A 121 0.50 17.00 9.31
CA GLY A 121 0.73 16.62 7.91
C GLY A 121 1.98 15.78 7.67
N GLU A 122 2.65 15.34 8.73
CA GLU A 122 3.86 14.52 8.65
C GLU A 122 3.55 13.05 8.41
N ALA A 123 4.50 12.35 7.79
CA ALA A 123 4.41 10.90 7.67
C ALA A 123 4.68 10.23 9.02
N GLN A 124 3.79 9.31 9.40
CA GLN A 124 3.99 8.38 10.49
C GLN A 124 4.32 7.02 9.90
N TYR A 125 5.40 6.42 10.37
CA TYR A 125 5.85 5.10 9.97
C TYR A 125 5.63 4.14 11.13
N PHE A 126 4.53 3.40 11.08
CA PHE A 126 4.23 2.34 12.04
C PHE A 126 5.01 1.07 11.71
N THR A 127 5.37 0.33 12.74
CA THR A 127 6.15 -0.91 12.64
C THR A 127 5.38 -2.10 13.20
N LYS A 128 6.00 -3.27 13.23
CA LYS A 128 5.43 -4.43 13.93
C LYS A 128 5.20 -4.20 15.43
N ALA A 129 5.95 -3.29 16.06
CA ALA A 129 5.78 -2.97 17.48
C ALA A 129 4.44 -2.26 17.76
N ASP A 130 3.86 -1.63 16.75
CA ASP A 130 2.58 -0.93 16.83
C ASP A 130 1.40 -1.84 16.45
N LEU A 131 1.66 -3.12 16.14
CA LEU A 131 0.67 -4.10 15.72
C LEU A 131 0.40 -5.11 16.84
N HIS A 132 -0.87 -5.32 17.15
CA HIS A 132 -1.29 -6.27 18.16
C HIS A 132 -2.33 -7.26 17.60
N PRO A 133 -2.51 -8.44 18.24
CA PRO A 133 -3.56 -9.38 17.82
C PRO A 133 -4.93 -8.69 17.81
N ASP A 134 -5.63 -8.82 16.68
CA ASP A 134 -6.97 -8.26 16.47
C ASP A 134 -7.07 -6.72 16.59
N ASP A 135 -5.93 -6.02 16.65
CA ASP A 135 -5.84 -4.56 16.56
C ASP A 135 -5.03 -4.15 15.33
N TYR A 136 -5.74 -3.93 14.24
CA TYR A 136 -5.18 -3.60 12.94
C TYR A 136 -5.40 -2.13 12.56
N ARG A 137 -5.50 -1.23 13.58
CA ARG A 137 -5.73 0.22 13.37
C ARG A 137 -4.66 0.89 12.52
N ILE A 138 -3.40 0.41 12.54
CA ILE A 138 -2.35 0.97 11.68
C ILE A 138 -2.67 0.81 10.20
N PHE A 139 -3.29 -0.31 9.79
CA PHE A 139 -3.76 -0.50 8.40
C PHE A 139 -4.98 0.37 8.11
N MET A 140 -5.90 0.54 9.08
CA MET A 140 -7.03 1.47 8.93
C MET A 140 -6.51 2.89 8.72
N ALA A 141 -5.54 3.36 9.51
CA ALA A 141 -4.93 4.67 9.39
C ALA A 141 -4.29 4.88 8.01
N SER A 142 -3.52 3.89 7.54
CA SER A 142 -2.88 3.93 6.22
C SER A 142 -3.87 3.96 5.05
N CYS A 143 -5.07 3.39 5.23
CA CYS A 143 -6.11 3.28 4.19
C CYS A 143 -7.21 4.34 4.27
N CYS A 144 -7.20 5.22 5.27
CA CYS A 144 -8.24 6.18 5.55
C CYS A 144 -8.19 7.36 4.57
N ILE A 145 -9.05 7.34 3.54
CA ILE A 145 -9.02 8.34 2.45
C ILE A 145 -9.68 9.65 2.93
N PRO A 146 -8.95 10.79 2.96
CA PRO A 146 -9.53 12.05 3.41
C PRO A 146 -10.74 12.49 2.58
N VAL A 147 -11.70 13.14 3.22
CA VAL A 147 -12.99 13.59 2.69
C VAL A 147 -13.99 12.44 2.42
N ILE A 148 -13.49 11.26 2.10
CA ILE A 148 -14.31 10.06 1.85
C ILE A 148 -14.59 9.33 3.17
N ASP A 149 -13.61 9.32 4.07
CA ASP A 149 -13.66 8.66 5.36
C ASP A 149 -13.34 9.63 6.50
N GLN A 150 -13.82 9.31 7.72
CA GLN A 150 -13.37 9.96 8.94
C GLN A 150 -11.94 9.50 9.25
N PRO A 151 -11.09 10.34 9.85
CA PRO A 151 -9.74 9.94 10.21
C PRO A 151 -9.74 8.78 11.20
N CYS A 152 -8.81 7.86 11.04
CA CYS A 152 -8.56 6.80 12.02
C CYS A 152 -7.78 7.39 13.19
N VAL A 153 -8.29 7.19 14.42
CA VAL A 153 -7.62 7.70 15.62
C VAL A 153 -6.85 6.57 16.31
N ILE A 154 -5.54 6.79 16.51
CA ILE A 154 -4.65 5.90 17.28
C ILE A 154 -4.04 6.76 18.39
N ASP A 155 -4.24 6.36 19.63
CA ASP A 155 -3.73 7.01 20.83
C ASP A 155 -3.98 8.54 20.88
N GLY A 156 -5.20 8.92 20.46
CA GLY A 156 -5.65 10.32 20.43
C GLY A 156 -5.18 11.13 19.22
N VAL A 157 -4.37 10.57 18.33
CA VAL A 157 -3.89 11.22 17.11
C VAL A 157 -4.72 10.75 15.92
N PRO A 158 -5.32 11.68 15.13
CA PRO A 158 -6.04 11.34 13.91
C PRO A 158 -5.07 11.13 12.74
N TYR A 159 -5.31 10.10 11.94
CA TYR A 159 -4.52 9.76 10.77
C TYR A 159 -5.38 9.63 9.52
N PHE A 160 -4.77 9.98 8.39
CA PHE A 160 -5.26 9.71 7.04
C PHE A 160 -4.28 8.85 6.26
N ASP A 161 -4.70 8.44 5.05
CA ASP A 161 -3.93 7.65 4.09
C ASP A 161 -2.49 8.18 3.93
N GLY A 162 -1.52 7.27 4.06
CA GLY A 162 -0.10 7.59 4.00
C GLY A 162 0.34 8.27 2.71
N GLY A 163 -0.39 8.05 1.62
CA GLY A 163 -0.14 8.72 0.34
C GLY A 163 -0.29 10.25 0.37
N LEU A 164 -0.77 10.85 1.46
CA LEU A 164 -0.76 12.31 1.64
C LEU A 164 0.63 12.82 2.02
N ALA A 165 1.32 12.09 2.88
CA ALA A 165 2.59 12.51 3.46
C ALA A 165 3.79 11.92 2.70
N ASP A 166 3.80 10.60 2.49
CA ASP A 166 4.85 9.91 1.74
C ASP A 166 4.24 8.83 0.83
N PRO A 167 3.85 9.19 -0.41
CA PRO A 167 3.17 8.26 -1.33
C PRO A 167 4.09 7.17 -1.92
N VAL A 168 5.41 7.36 -1.87
CA VAL A 168 6.42 6.42 -2.37
C VAL A 168 7.64 6.52 -1.46
N PRO A 169 7.69 5.80 -0.34
CA PRO A 169 8.67 5.93 0.74
C PRO A 169 10.06 5.36 0.37
N LEU A 170 10.58 5.76 -0.78
CA LEU A 170 11.83 5.25 -1.33
C LEU A 170 13.04 5.74 -0.53
N GLU A 171 13.10 7.03 -0.23
CA GLU A 171 14.19 7.62 0.54
C GLU A 171 14.20 7.08 1.99
N TRP A 172 13.00 6.80 2.54
CA TRP A 172 12.88 6.16 3.85
C TRP A 172 13.48 4.76 3.85
N ALA A 173 13.22 3.97 2.79
CA ALA A 173 13.78 2.61 2.66
C ALA A 173 15.32 2.63 2.64
N PHE A 174 15.92 3.51 1.85
CA PHE A 174 17.38 3.66 1.80
C PHE A 174 17.96 4.19 3.12
N ALA A 175 17.31 5.16 3.76
CA ALA A 175 17.72 5.66 5.06
C ALA A 175 17.68 4.59 6.17
N HIS A 176 16.85 3.54 5.98
CA HIS A 176 16.78 2.38 6.88
C HIS A 176 17.63 1.20 6.42
N GLY A 177 18.63 1.47 5.60
CA GLY A 177 19.72 0.56 5.25
C GLY A 177 19.41 -0.42 4.13
N CYS A 178 18.34 -0.23 3.35
CA CYS A 178 18.16 -1.02 2.14
C CYS A 178 19.27 -0.68 1.12
N ASP A 179 19.91 -1.70 0.59
CA ASP A 179 20.86 -1.56 -0.51
C ASP A 179 20.14 -1.56 -1.85
N ARG A 180 19.03 -2.29 -1.94
CA ARG A 180 18.19 -2.43 -3.15
C ARG A 180 16.71 -2.45 -2.78
N VAL A 181 15.86 -1.89 -3.64
CA VAL A 181 14.41 -1.76 -3.39
C VAL A 181 13.58 -2.20 -4.59
N ALA A 182 12.65 -3.12 -4.37
CA ALA A 182 11.56 -3.41 -5.29
C ALA A 182 10.42 -2.39 -5.06
N LEU A 183 9.97 -1.71 -6.10
CA LEU A 183 8.90 -0.72 -6.02
C LEU A 183 7.70 -1.15 -6.85
N ILE A 184 6.60 -1.47 -6.17
CA ILE A 184 5.33 -1.87 -6.79
C ILE A 184 4.44 -0.64 -6.92
N LEU A 185 4.25 -0.17 -8.16
CA LEU A 185 3.31 0.88 -8.52
C LEU A 185 2.00 0.26 -9.02
N THR A 186 0.89 0.96 -8.84
CA THR A 186 -0.44 0.52 -9.33
C THR A 186 -0.97 1.38 -10.48
N LYS A 187 -0.06 2.12 -11.11
CA LYS A 187 -0.27 2.95 -12.31
C LYS A 187 0.94 2.83 -13.21
N PRO A 188 0.77 3.06 -14.53
CA PRO A 188 1.88 3.10 -15.46
C PRO A 188 2.96 4.10 -15.04
N ILE A 189 4.23 3.73 -15.23
CA ILE A 189 5.40 4.57 -14.86
C ILE A 189 5.35 5.93 -15.54
N GLY A 190 4.94 5.98 -16.81
CA GLY A 190 4.86 7.23 -17.60
C GLY A 190 3.67 8.14 -17.24
N LEU A 191 2.78 7.72 -16.32
CA LEU A 191 1.61 8.50 -15.96
C LEU A 191 1.96 9.58 -14.95
N VAL A 192 1.96 10.84 -15.40
CA VAL A 192 2.11 11.99 -14.50
C VAL A 192 0.80 12.23 -13.75
N ARG A 193 0.85 12.19 -12.42
CA ARG A 193 -0.32 12.44 -11.56
C ARG A 193 -0.68 13.93 -11.60
N SER A 194 -1.95 14.23 -11.93
CA SER A 194 -2.52 15.58 -11.85
C SER A 194 -2.93 15.91 -10.41
N ASP A 195 -2.82 17.18 -10.03
CA ASP A 195 -3.21 17.72 -8.72
C ASP A 195 -4.64 18.31 -8.70
N ALA A 196 -5.32 18.39 -9.83
CA ALA A 196 -6.60 19.09 -9.97
C ALA A 196 -7.68 18.56 -8.99
N ARG A 197 -7.84 17.23 -8.91
CA ARG A 197 -8.77 16.60 -7.97
C ARG A 197 -8.31 16.79 -6.53
N ASP A 198 -7.02 16.68 -6.28
CA ASP A 198 -6.45 16.81 -4.93
C ASP A 198 -6.62 18.23 -4.37
N LYS A 199 -6.49 19.27 -5.21
CA LYS A 199 -6.76 20.67 -4.83
C LYS A 199 -8.23 20.90 -4.43
N HIS A 200 -9.17 20.29 -5.15
CA HIS A 200 -10.59 20.38 -4.80
C HIS A 200 -10.88 19.70 -3.45
N LEU A 201 -10.36 18.49 -3.23
CA LEU A 201 -10.51 17.78 -1.94
C LEU A 201 -9.83 18.53 -0.79
N ALA A 202 -8.68 19.15 -1.04
CA ALA A 202 -7.97 19.97 -0.05
C ALA A 202 -8.82 21.15 0.43
N HIS A 203 -9.58 21.80 -0.45
CA HIS A 203 -10.49 22.89 -0.08
C HIS A 203 -11.57 22.40 0.91
N LEU A 204 -12.13 21.21 0.71
CA LEU A 204 -13.14 20.64 1.60
C LEU A 204 -12.55 20.25 2.98
N LEU A 205 -11.27 19.87 3.02
CA LEU A 205 -10.60 19.41 4.24
C LEU A 205 -10.01 20.56 5.08
N GLN A 206 -9.79 21.73 4.45
CA GLN A 206 -9.03 22.86 4.99
C GLN A 206 -9.51 23.36 6.35
N SER A 207 -10.81 23.36 6.62
CA SER A 207 -11.37 23.91 7.86
C SER A 207 -11.12 23.02 9.08
N HIS A 208 -11.02 21.69 8.88
CA HIS A 208 -10.90 20.73 9.98
C HIS A 208 -9.46 20.20 10.13
N TYR A 209 -8.78 20.00 8.98
CA TYR A 209 -7.43 19.43 8.93
C TYR A 209 -6.55 20.19 7.94
N PRO A 210 -6.13 21.42 8.25
CA PRO A 210 -5.37 22.27 7.32
C PRO A 210 -4.03 21.64 6.88
N ALA A 211 -3.35 20.92 7.76
CA ALA A 211 -2.09 20.25 7.45
C ALA A 211 -2.31 19.07 6.48
N ALA A 212 -3.35 18.27 6.68
CA ALA A 212 -3.71 17.20 5.74
C ALA A 212 -4.19 17.76 4.38
N ALA A 213 -4.88 18.91 4.37
CA ALA A 213 -5.24 19.62 3.14
C ALA A 213 -3.99 20.05 2.35
N GLU A 214 -2.95 20.56 3.03
CA GLU A 214 -1.68 20.87 2.38
C GLU A 214 -0.98 19.59 1.86
N GLY A 215 -1.05 18.49 2.59
CA GLY A 215 -0.63 17.17 2.12
C GLY A 215 -1.27 16.79 0.79
N LEU A 216 -2.60 16.98 0.66
CA LEU A 216 -3.34 16.75 -0.61
C LEU A 216 -2.81 17.63 -1.75
N ARG A 217 -2.56 18.93 -1.51
CA ARG A 217 -2.03 19.83 -2.55
C ARG A 217 -0.67 19.39 -3.08
N ARG A 218 0.16 18.84 -2.20
CA ARG A 218 1.53 18.38 -2.52
C ARG A 218 1.59 16.94 -3.01
N ARG A 219 0.55 16.14 -2.84
CA ARG A 219 0.57 14.70 -3.09
C ARG A 219 0.99 14.34 -4.51
N ALA A 220 0.47 15.05 -5.51
CA ALA A 220 0.81 14.80 -6.90
C ALA A 220 2.29 15.10 -7.18
N TRP A 221 2.79 16.21 -6.69
CA TRP A 221 4.20 16.57 -6.80
C TRP A 221 5.12 15.55 -6.11
N ARG A 222 4.84 15.20 -4.84
CA ARG A 222 5.61 14.17 -4.11
C ARG A 222 5.66 12.86 -4.86
N TYR A 223 4.51 12.36 -5.33
CA TYR A 223 4.43 11.13 -6.09
C TYR A 223 5.25 11.18 -7.38
N ASN A 224 5.08 12.21 -8.18
CA ASN A 224 5.78 12.34 -9.47
C ASN A 224 7.30 12.46 -9.29
N THR A 225 7.74 13.26 -8.30
CA THR A 225 9.17 13.41 -7.97
C THR A 225 9.77 12.09 -7.48
N ALA A 226 9.08 11.36 -6.62
CA ALA A 226 9.57 10.09 -6.11
C ALA A 226 9.62 8.99 -7.19
N VAL A 227 8.64 8.95 -8.11
CA VAL A 227 8.68 8.02 -9.26
C VAL A 227 9.83 8.37 -10.22
N GLN A 228 10.07 9.66 -10.48
CA GLN A 228 11.22 10.08 -11.28
C GLN A 228 12.54 9.67 -10.61
N ARG A 229 12.66 9.85 -9.31
CA ARG A 229 13.82 9.39 -8.53
C ARG A 229 13.99 7.87 -8.60
N ALA A 230 12.90 7.11 -8.49
CA ALA A 230 12.93 5.66 -8.64
C ALA A 230 13.47 5.23 -10.01
N GLN A 231 13.06 5.89 -11.10
CA GLN A 231 13.56 5.62 -12.46
C GLN A 231 15.08 5.92 -12.60
N GLU A 232 15.58 6.96 -11.92
CA GLU A 232 17.02 7.24 -11.88
C GLU A 232 17.80 6.11 -11.18
N LEU A 233 17.27 5.63 -10.05
CA LEU A 233 17.88 4.54 -9.27
C LEU A 233 17.72 3.18 -9.97
N GLU A 234 16.65 2.99 -10.74
CA GLU A 234 16.46 1.80 -11.56
C GLU A 234 17.56 1.68 -12.63
N ARG A 235 17.92 2.79 -13.30
CA ARG A 235 19.05 2.82 -14.25
C ARG A 235 20.40 2.49 -13.61
N GLN A 236 20.51 2.66 -12.29
CA GLN A 236 21.69 2.30 -11.49
C GLN A 236 21.64 0.86 -10.95
N GLY A 237 20.54 0.13 -11.19
CA GLY A 237 20.34 -1.23 -10.68
C GLY A 237 19.96 -1.31 -9.19
N LEU A 238 19.71 -0.15 -8.54
CA LEU A 238 19.37 -0.07 -7.12
C LEU A 238 17.87 -0.25 -6.85
N VAL A 239 17.03 0.03 -7.85
CA VAL A 239 15.59 -0.14 -7.78
C VAL A 239 15.12 -1.03 -8.92
N CYS A 240 14.12 -1.88 -8.64
CA CYS A 240 13.34 -2.59 -9.66
C CYS A 240 11.90 -2.09 -9.58
N ILE A 241 11.43 -1.40 -10.62
CA ILE A 241 10.05 -0.88 -10.66
C ILE A 241 9.15 -1.92 -11.34
N ILE A 242 8.08 -2.33 -10.62
CA ILE A 242 7.02 -3.18 -11.14
C ILE A 242 5.76 -2.32 -11.26
N ALA A 243 5.25 -2.16 -12.46
CA ALA A 243 4.10 -1.30 -12.75
C ALA A 243 3.27 -1.86 -13.90
N PRO A 244 1.92 -1.71 -13.86
CA PRO A 244 1.08 -2.14 -14.97
C PRO A 244 1.24 -1.20 -16.18
N ASP A 245 1.04 -1.73 -17.39
CA ASP A 245 1.05 -0.93 -18.63
C ASP A 245 -0.16 0.00 -18.73
N SER A 246 -1.28 -0.40 -18.09
CA SER A 246 -2.50 0.40 -18.01
C SER A 246 -3.20 0.20 -16.66
N THR A 247 -4.16 1.08 -16.33
CA THR A 247 -5.04 0.89 -15.17
C THR A 247 -6.30 0.10 -15.51
N GLU A 248 -6.42 -0.45 -16.70
CA GLU A 248 -7.62 -1.13 -17.21
C GLU A 248 -8.92 -0.30 -17.00
N GLY A 249 -8.81 1.04 -17.06
CA GLY A 249 -9.92 1.96 -16.80
C GLY A 249 -10.32 2.09 -15.32
N MET A 250 -9.58 1.48 -14.39
CA MET A 250 -9.88 1.54 -12.98
C MET A 250 -9.40 2.83 -12.32
N SER A 251 -10.24 3.39 -11.47
CA SER A 251 -9.88 4.40 -10.47
C SER A 251 -9.68 3.74 -9.09
N THR A 252 -9.43 4.55 -8.06
CA THR A 252 -9.23 4.07 -6.67
C THR A 252 -10.41 3.25 -6.12
N LEU A 253 -11.65 3.59 -6.52
CA LEU A 253 -12.87 2.98 -5.98
C LEU A 253 -13.75 2.32 -7.07
N THR A 254 -13.22 2.12 -8.27
CA THR A 254 -13.99 1.49 -9.36
C THR A 254 -14.14 0.00 -9.11
N LYS A 255 -15.39 -0.46 -8.98
CA LYS A 255 -15.74 -1.87 -8.80
C LYS A 255 -16.04 -2.49 -10.17
N ASN A 256 -15.09 -3.22 -10.73
CA ASN A 256 -15.26 -3.98 -11.96
C ASN A 256 -14.46 -5.29 -11.86
N ARG A 257 -15.15 -6.41 -11.67
CA ARG A 257 -14.52 -7.72 -11.44
C ARG A 257 -13.58 -8.12 -12.58
N ALA A 258 -13.98 -7.93 -13.83
CA ALA A 258 -13.16 -8.31 -14.97
C ALA A 258 -11.84 -7.51 -15.02
N CYS A 259 -11.89 -6.20 -14.70
CA CYS A 259 -10.69 -5.37 -14.60
C CYS A 259 -9.82 -5.74 -13.39
N LEU A 260 -10.45 -6.06 -12.25
CA LEU A 260 -9.73 -6.53 -11.05
C LEU A 260 -8.98 -7.83 -11.32
N GLU A 261 -9.64 -8.81 -11.94
CA GLU A 261 -9.03 -10.08 -12.34
C GLU A 261 -7.82 -9.87 -13.28
N LYS A 262 -8.00 -9.02 -14.30
CA LYS A 262 -6.91 -8.68 -15.23
C LYS A 262 -5.73 -8.03 -14.52
N MET A 263 -5.99 -7.08 -13.61
CA MET A 263 -4.93 -6.41 -12.86
C MET A 263 -4.20 -7.37 -11.93
N TYR A 264 -4.91 -8.30 -11.28
CA TYR A 264 -4.29 -9.34 -10.45
C TYR A 264 -3.38 -10.26 -11.28
N ALA A 265 -3.90 -10.77 -12.40
CA ALA A 265 -3.14 -11.64 -13.30
C ALA A 265 -1.91 -10.89 -13.89
N LYS A 266 -2.07 -9.61 -14.25
CA LYS A 266 -0.98 -8.76 -14.72
C LYS A 266 0.08 -8.57 -13.63
N GLY A 267 -0.31 -8.35 -12.37
CA GLY A 267 0.63 -8.25 -11.26
C GLY A 267 1.48 -9.52 -11.09
N LYS A 268 0.85 -10.68 -11.16
CA LYS A 268 1.58 -11.97 -11.14
C LYS A 268 2.55 -12.10 -12.32
N GLN A 269 2.13 -11.70 -13.52
CA GLN A 269 2.97 -11.76 -14.71
C GLN A 269 4.16 -10.78 -14.61
N ASP A 270 3.92 -9.55 -14.20
CA ASP A 270 4.98 -8.52 -14.13
C ASP A 270 6.01 -8.80 -13.03
N ALA A 271 5.62 -9.55 -12.00
CA ALA A 271 6.53 -10.01 -10.95
C ALA A 271 7.68 -10.89 -11.48
N GLU A 272 7.56 -11.47 -12.69
CA GLU A 272 8.66 -12.20 -13.34
C GLU A 272 9.92 -11.32 -13.53
N ALA A 273 9.74 -10.02 -13.76
CA ALA A 273 10.86 -9.09 -13.84
C ALA A 273 11.58 -8.97 -12.49
N LEU A 274 10.81 -8.93 -11.40
CA LEU A 274 11.35 -8.90 -10.04
C LEU A 274 12.07 -10.20 -9.68
N VAL A 275 11.51 -11.34 -10.05
CA VAL A 275 12.15 -12.66 -9.83
C VAL A 275 13.54 -12.68 -10.49
N ARG A 276 13.62 -12.31 -11.76
CA ARG A 276 14.90 -12.24 -12.48
C ARG A 276 15.88 -11.25 -11.86
N TRP A 277 15.39 -10.07 -11.46
CA TRP A 277 16.24 -9.05 -10.84
C TRP A 277 16.85 -9.53 -9.51
N MET A 278 16.07 -10.21 -8.67
CA MET A 278 16.54 -10.79 -7.42
C MET A 278 17.52 -11.95 -7.63
N GLN A 279 17.30 -12.80 -8.64
CA GLN A 279 18.20 -13.90 -8.98
C GLN A 279 19.56 -13.38 -9.46
N ASN A 280 19.56 -12.40 -10.36
CA ASN A 280 20.80 -11.78 -10.86
C ASN A 280 21.59 -11.12 -9.72
N ALA A 281 20.89 -10.41 -8.82
CA ALA A 281 21.53 -9.77 -7.68
C ALA A 281 22.24 -10.76 -6.74
N LYS A 282 21.64 -11.94 -6.49
CA LYS A 282 22.27 -13.01 -5.68
C LYS A 282 23.47 -13.65 -6.38
N GLN A 283 23.44 -13.73 -7.72
CA GLN A 283 24.59 -14.23 -8.49
C GLN A 283 25.78 -13.28 -8.40
N ASP A 284 25.55 -11.97 -8.52
CA ASP A 284 26.59 -10.95 -8.40
C ASP A 284 27.29 -11.01 -7.03
N GLU A 285 26.52 -11.25 -5.94
CA GLU A 285 27.07 -11.42 -4.59
C GLU A 285 27.97 -12.66 -4.46
N SER A 286 27.59 -13.77 -5.12
CA SER A 286 28.35 -15.02 -5.06
C SER A 286 29.65 -15.01 -5.84
N VAL A 287 29.82 -14.12 -6.81
CA VAL A 287 31.02 -13.97 -7.64
C VAL A 287 32.01 -12.95 -7.05
N GLY A 288 31.53 -12.09 -6.16
CA GLY A 288 32.33 -11.03 -5.51
C GLY A 288 32.96 -11.43 -4.17
N THR A 289 32.72 -12.67 -3.70
CA THR A 289 33.32 -13.27 -2.50
C THR A 289 34.37 -14.33 -2.88
#